data_f5f31c854896a8292a12ccbef39b70c7
#
_entry.id   f5f31c854896a8292a12ccbef39b70c7
#
_cell.length_a   1.000
_cell.length_b   1.000
_cell.length_c   1.000
_cell.angle_alpha   90.00
_cell.angle_beta   90.00
_cell.angle_gamma   90.00
#
_symmetry.space_group_name_H-M   'P 1'
#
loop_
_entity.id
_entity.type
_entity.pdbx_description
1 polymer ?
#
loop_
_entity_poly.entity_id
_entity_poly.type
_entity_poly.pdbx_seq_one_letter_code
_entity_poly.pdbx_strand_id
1 'polypeptide(L)'
;VTLLYNKVRNRMTQKPYSEEKIKLNFENSLLLNGWDENKESDNACIILRRNGMYYLAIMNKRHRALLKKPMPATGECYEKMIYKLLPGANKMLPKVFFSKSRIDEFQPSEQLLANYDKGTHKKGENFNIEDCHKLIDFFKQSIVKHPDWRKFGFKFSATSTYEDLSGFYREVEQQGYKVTFNPVSVSYVEQLVNEGKMYLFQIYNKDFSVFSKGTPNLHTLYWKALFSEANLANVVYKLNGEAEVFYRKKSITVSHPTHPANQPVRNKNKQNSKKESLFTYDLIKDRRYTVDKFMFHVPITMNFKSTGASNINLAVREYLQTADNAHVIGIDRGERHLLYLVVTDRYGTIKEQFSLNEIINTYKENTYQTNYHDLLDSREKERREARQSWQTIENIKELKEGYLSQVVHKIA
;
A
#
# COMPACT_ATOMS: atom_id res chain seq x y z
N VAL A 1 -8.07 -28.30 11.25
CA VAL A 1 -7.18 -27.67 12.22
C VAL A 1 -6.71 -26.32 11.72
N THR A 2 -6.18 -26.18 10.50
CA THR A 2 -5.63 -24.92 9.95
C THR A 2 -6.65 -23.79 9.88
N LEU A 3 -7.90 -24.06 9.48
CA LEU A 3 -8.96 -23.06 9.42
C LEU A 3 -9.34 -22.53 10.81
N LEU A 4 -9.40 -23.42 11.80
CA LEU A 4 -9.69 -23.04 13.19
C LEU A 4 -8.53 -22.25 13.78
N TYR A 5 -7.29 -22.71 13.58
CA TYR A 5 -6.09 -22.02 13.99
C TYR A 5 -6.04 -20.59 13.43
N ASN A 6 -6.28 -20.42 12.13
CA ASN A 6 -6.28 -19.10 11.50
C ASN A 6 -7.38 -18.20 12.06
N LYS A 7 -8.57 -18.74 12.36
CA LYS A 7 -9.65 -17.96 13.01
C LYS A 7 -9.24 -17.51 14.40
N VAL A 8 -8.70 -18.42 15.23
CA VAL A 8 -8.23 -18.10 16.60
C VAL A 8 -7.08 -17.09 16.54
N ARG A 9 -6.08 -17.35 15.71
CA ARG A 9 -4.94 -16.44 15.51
C ARG A 9 -5.39 -15.05 15.08
N ASN A 10 -6.27 -14.97 14.09
CA ASN A 10 -6.77 -13.68 13.60
C ASN A 10 -7.55 -12.93 14.69
N ARG A 11 -8.30 -13.63 15.51
CA ARG A 11 -9.00 -13.03 16.66
C ARG A 11 -8.05 -12.57 17.76
N MET A 12 -7.03 -13.35 18.09
CA MET A 12 -6.04 -12.99 19.11
C MET A 12 -5.10 -11.87 18.65
N THR A 13 -4.81 -11.79 17.38
CA THR A 13 -4.00 -10.72 16.78
C THR A 13 -4.83 -9.51 16.38
N GLN A 14 -6.16 -9.59 16.44
CA GLN A 14 -7.01 -8.42 16.31
C GLN A 14 -6.69 -7.48 17.46
N LYS A 15 -5.96 -6.42 17.13
CA LYS A 15 -5.83 -5.29 18.04
C LYS A 15 -7.24 -4.78 18.34
N PRO A 16 -7.47 -4.09 19.48
CA PRO A 16 -8.79 -3.56 19.85
C PRO A 16 -9.18 -2.40 18.93
N TYR A 17 -9.40 -2.71 17.67
CA TYR A 17 -9.99 -1.81 16.70
C TYR A 17 -11.50 -1.88 16.80
N SER A 18 -12.17 -0.82 16.40
CA SER A 18 -13.60 -0.86 16.17
C SER A 18 -13.93 -2.05 15.27
N GLU A 19 -14.93 -2.83 15.66
CA GLU A 19 -15.43 -3.93 14.85
C GLU A 19 -16.15 -3.40 13.60
N GLU A 20 -16.57 -2.14 13.63
CA GLU A 20 -17.27 -1.47 12.55
C GLU A 20 -16.27 -0.75 11.64
N LYS A 21 -16.07 -1.32 10.47
CA LYS A 21 -15.31 -0.72 9.39
C LYS A 21 -16.25 -0.22 8.32
N ILE A 22 -16.09 1.05 7.95
CA ILE A 22 -16.78 1.63 6.81
C ILE A 22 -15.91 1.38 5.58
N LYS A 23 -16.40 0.56 4.67
CA LYS A 23 -15.77 0.34 3.37
C LYS A 23 -16.07 1.53 2.47
N LEU A 24 -15.06 1.94 1.73
CA LEU A 24 -15.10 3.06 0.80
C LEU A 24 -14.58 2.61 -0.56
N ASN A 25 -15.16 3.13 -1.61
CA ASN A 25 -14.62 3.03 -2.96
C ASN A 25 -14.21 4.40 -3.47
N PHE A 26 -13.02 4.50 -4.06
CA PHE A 26 -12.66 5.70 -4.78
C PHE A 26 -13.62 5.90 -5.95
N GLU A 27 -14.17 7.11 -6.04
CA GLU A 27 -15.05 7.45 -7.16
C GLU A 27 -14.26 7.37 -8.46
N ASN A 28 -14.67 6.43 -9.29
CA ASN A 28 -14.04 6.17 -10.56
C ASN A 28 -14.75 6.95 -11.68
N SER A 29 -14.01 7.34 -12.68
CA SER A 29 -14.62 7.87 -13.89
C SER A 29 -15.40 6.77 -14.61
N LEU A 30 -16.29 7.19 -15.52
CA LEU A 30 -17.28 6.38 -16.26
C LEU A 30 -16.77 5.09 -16.94
N LEU A 31 -15.48 4.76 -16.84
CA LEU A 31 -14.90 3.54 -17.39
C LEU A 31 -15.54 2.25 -16.91
N LEU A 32 -16.10 2.27 -15.72
CA LEU A 32 -16.78 1.14 -15.11
C LEU A 32 -18.30 1.30 -15.11
N ASN A 33 -18.86 2.13 -15.97
CA ASN A 33 -20.29 2.29 -16.05
C ASN A 33 -20.93 0.95 -16.46
N GLY A 34 -21.63 0.31 -15.53
CA GLY A 34 -22.19 -1.04 -15.69
C GLY A 34 -21.31 -2.17 -15.15
N TRP A 35 -20.09 -1.90 -14.69
CA TRP A 35 -19.27 -2.83 -13.98
C TRP A 35 -19.38 -2.59 -12.47
N ASP A 36 -20.13 -3.42 -11.80
CA ASP A 36 -20.35 -3.32 -10.37
C ASP A 36 -19.82 -4.60 -9.68
N GLU A 37 -18.50 -4.69 -9.54
CA GLU A 37 -17.88 -5.73 -8.71
C GLU A 37 -17.98 -5.40 -7.21
N ASN A 38 -18.14 -4.11 -6.89
CA ASN A 38 -18.09 -3.61 -5.52
C ASN A 38 -19.45 -3.08 -5.05
N LYS A 39 -20.49 -3.88 -5.22
CA LYS A 39 -21.83 -3.58 -4.66
C LYS A 39 -21.86 -3.43 -3.15
N GLU A 40 -20.77 -3.83 -2.47
CA GLU A 40 -20.72 -3.89 -1.02
C GLU A 40 -20.52 -2.53 -0.34
N SER A 41 -20.05 -1.50 -1.05
CA SER A 41 -19.79 -0.20 -0.43
C SER A 41 -20.75 0.87 -0.96
N ASP A 42 -21.62 1.34 -0.08
CA ASP A 42 -22.54 2.44 -0.36
C ASP A 42 -21.85 3.82 -0.35
N ASN A 43 -20.59 3.90 0.04
CA ASN A 43 -19.87 5.14 0.21
C ASN A 43 -18.78 5.31 -0.85
N ALA A 44 -18.85 6.43 -1.55
CA ALA A 44 -17.80 6.87 -2.46
C ALA A 44 -16.89 7.86 -1.77
N CYS A 45 -15.59 7.81 -2.09
CA CYS A 45 -14.63 8.78 -1.60
C CYS A 45 -13.74 9.31 -2.71
N ILE A 46 -13.21 10.50 -2.48
CA ILE A 46 -12.15 11.12 -3.29
C ILE A 46 -11.07 11.69 -2.38
N ILE A 47 -9.88 11.83 -2.93
CA ILE A 47 -8.80 12.55 -2.28
C ILE A 47 -8.76 13.96 -2.84
N LEU A 48 -8.70 14.93 -1.93
CA LEU A 48 -8.40 16.33 -2.22
C LEU A 48 -7.03 16.65 -1.67
N ARG A 49 -6.28 17.51 -2.36
CA ARG A 49 -5.02 18.03 -1.82
C ARG A 49 -5.00 19.56 -1.91
N ARG A 50 -4.34 20.21 -0.93
CA ARG A 50 -4.13 21.65 -0.90
C ARG A 50 -2.93 21.95 -0.02
N ASN A 51 -2.01 22.77 -0.50
CA ASN A 51 -0.82 23.22 0.26
C ASN A 51 -0.03 22.04 0.88
N GLY A 52 0.16 20.95 0.12
CA GLY A 52 0.88 19.75 0.58
C GLY A 52 0.12 18.87 1.58
N MET A 53 -1.10 19.26 1.94
CA MET A 53 -1.97 18.46 2.81
C MET A 53 -3.00 17.70 1.99
N TYR A 54 -3.42 16.55 2.50
CA TYR A 54 -4.39 15.67 1.86
C TYR A 54 -5.65 15.55 2.70
N TYR A 55 -6.78 15.43 2.03
CA TYR A 55 -8.09 15.34 2.65
C TYR A 55 -8.86 14.19 2.00
N LEU A 56 -9.58 13.43 2.81
CA LEU A 56 -10.51 12.39 2.39
C LEU A 56 -11.92 12.99 2.41
N ALA A 57 -12.54 13.11 1.25
CA ALA A 57 -13.94 13.50 1.12
C ALA A 57 -14.78 12.23 0.92
N ILE A 58 -15.79 12.03 1.76
CA ILE A 58 -16.68 10.87 1.74
C ILE A 58 -18.10 11.34 1.45
N MET A 59 -18.75 10.67 0.51
CA MET A 59 -20.17 10.91 0.17
C MET A 59 -20.94 9.60 0.20
N ASN A 60 -22.16 9.66 0.69
CA ASN A 60 -23.07 8.51 0.62
C ASN A 60 -23.59 8.30 -0.82
N LYS A 61 -24.23 7.17 -1.05
CA LYS A 61 -24.77 6.78 -2.36
C LYS A 61 -25.71 7.84 -2.98
N ARG A 62 -26.50 8.53 -2.16
CA ARG A 62 -27.46 9.55 -2.63
C ARG A 62 -26.78 10.76 -3.24
N HIS A 63 -25.60 11.11 -2.77
CA HIS A 63 -24.85 12.31 -3.18
C HIS A 63 -23.67 11.99 -4.12
N ARG A 64 -23.40 10.72 -4.39
CA ARG A 64 -22.31 10.26 -5.25
C ARG A 64 -22.26 10.94 -6.62
N ALA A 65 -23.42 11.23 -7.20
CA ALA A 65 -23.52 11.92 -8.49
C ALA A 65 -22.87 13.31 -8.49
N LEU A 66 -22.78 13.99 -7.33
CA LEU A 66 -22.14 15.30 -7.21
C LEU A 66 -20.63 15.23 -7.50
N LEU A 67 -19.99 14.11 -7.20
CA LEU A 67 -18.56 13.92 -7.50
C LEU A 67 -18.26 13.75 -9.00
N LYS A 68 -19.27 13.33 -9.77
CA LYS A 68 -19.14 13.08 -11.22
C LYS A 68 -19.34 14.30 -12.08
N LYS A 69 -20.06 15.29 -11.58
CA LYS A 69 -20.34 16.53 -12.28
C LYS A 69 -19.08 17.42 -12.34
N PRO A 70 -18.92 18.25 -13.37
CA PRO A 70 -17.97 19.33 -13.34
C PRO A 70 -18.20 20.17 -12.08
N MET A 71 -17.16 20.37 -11.31
CA MET A 71 -17.23 21.17 -10.09
C MET A 71 -16.70 22.58 -10.39
N PRO A 72 -17.24 23.64 -9.75
CA PRO A 72 -16.68 24.97 -9.88
C PRO A 72 -15.19 25.00 -9.52
N ALA A 73 -14.41 25.77 -10.29
CA ALA A 73 -12.97 25.90 -10.11
C ALA A 73 -12.57 27.37 -10.04
N THR A 74 -13.30 28.17 -9.26
CA THR A 74 -13.08 29.60 -9.09
C THR A 74 -12.56 29.91 -7.70
N GLY A 75 -11.69 30.93 -7.60
CA GLY A 75 -11.09 31.36 -6.32
C GLY A 75 -10.04 30.36 -5.82
N GLU A 76 -9.93 30.25 -4.51
CA GLU A 76 -9.06 29.25 -3.89
C GLU A 76 -9.57 27.83 -4.16
N CYS A 77 -8.68 26.94 -4.51
CA CYS A 77 -9.04 25.60 -4.93
C CYS A 77 -8.31 24.51 -4.12
N TYR A 78 -9.02 23.41 -3.88
CA TYR A 78 -8.43 22.10 -3.73
C TYR A 78 -8.10 21.52 -5.11
N GLU A 79 -7.16 20.62 -5.15
CA GLU A 79 -6.93 19.74 -6.29
C GLU A 79 -7.65 18.40 -6.03
N LYS A 80 -8.71 18.16 -6.78
CA LYS A 80 -9.51 16.93 -6.70
C LYS A 80 -8.86 15.82 -7.48
N MET A 81 -8.63 14.68 -6.85
CA MET A 81 -8.17 13.45 -7.51
C MET A 81 -9.21 12.94 -8.50
N ILE A 82 -8.80 12.78 -9.74
CA ILE A 82 -9.53 12.05 -10.77
C ILE A 82 -8.89 10.67 -10.86
N TYR A 83 -9.63 9.69 -10.41
CA TYR A 83 -9.18 8.31 -10.33
C TYR A 83 -9.81 7.49 -11.44
N LYS A 84 -8.99 6.78 -12.21
CA LYS A 84 -9.41 5.89 -13.28
C LYS A 84 -8.74 4.54 -13.10
N LEU A 85 -9.53 3.49 -13.00
CA LEU A 85 -9.04 2.13 -12.82
C LEU A 85 -9.88 1.14 -13.62
N LEU A 86 -9.22 0.26 -14.35
CA LEU A 86 -9.80 -0.94 -14.96
C LEU A 86 -9.18 -2.17 -14.28
N PRO A 87 -9.76 -2.65 -13.17
CA PRO A 87 -9.23 -3.83 -12.48
C PRO A 87 -9.69 -5.12 -13.16
N GLY A 88 -8.89 -6.18 -13.04
CA GLY A 88 -9.29 -7.53 -13.39
C GLY A 88 -9.67 -7.71 -14.86
N ALA A 89 -8.82 -7.28 -15.79
CA ALA A 89 -9.07 -7.37 -17.24
C ALA A 89 -9.55 -8.76 -17.66
N ASN A 90 -9.01 -9.82 -17.07
CA ASN A 90 -9.39 -11.21 -17.33
C ASN A 90 -10.87 -11.51 -17.06
N LYS A 91 -11.46 -10.87 -16.06
CA LYS A 91 -12.89 -11.02 -15.73
C LYS A 91 -13.73 -9.96 -16.42
N MET A 92 -13.20 -8.74 -16.48
CA MET A 92 -13.95 -7.59 -16.95
C MET A 92 -14.22 -7.62 -18.44
N LEU A 93 -13.22 -7.94 -19.29
CA LEU A 93 -13.39 -7.91 -20.74
C LEU A 93 -14.49 -8.88 -21.21
N PRO A 94 -14.49 -10.17 -20.81
CA PRO A 94 -15.58 -11.07 -21.20
C PRO A 94 -16.93 -10.62 -20.66
N LYS A 95 -16.97 -10.18 -19.40
CA LYS A 95 -18.23 -9.76 -18.78
C LYS A 95 -18.85 -8.54 -19.45
N VAL A 96 -18.04 -7.63 -19.96
CA VAL A 96 -18.53 -6.44 -20.69
C VAL A 96 -18.89 -6.79 -22.12
N PHE A 97 -18.00 -7.46 -22.86
CA PHE A 97 -18.15 -7.62 -24.30
C PHE A 97 -18.97 -8.84 -24.72
N PHE A 98 -19.12 -9.84 -23.83
CA PHE A 98 -19.99 -11.02 -24.07
C PHE A 98 -21.28 -10.96 -23.26
N SER A 99 -21.60 -9.81 -22.62
CA SER A 99 -22.88 -9.67 -21.91
C SER A 99 -24.05 -9.67 -22.89
N LYS A 100 -25.18 -10.30 -22.49
CA LYS A 100 -26.42 -10.33 -23.28
C LYS A 100 -26.91 -8.94 -23.73
N SER A 101 -26.63 -7.91 -22.91
CA SER A 101 -27.05 -6.53 -23.21
C SER A 101 -26.12 -5.79 -24.17
N ARG A 102 -24.95 -6.33 -24.50
CA ARG A 102 -23.94 -5.67 -25.33
C ARG A 102 -23.40 -6.54 -26.46
N ILE A 103 -23.78 -7.80 -26.51
CA ILE A 103 -23.32 -8.74 -27.54
C ILE A 103 -23.68 -8.25 -28.94
N ASP A 104 -24.87 -7.62 -29.10
CA ASP A 104 -25.33 -7.04 -30.36
C ASP A 104 -24.52 -5.79 -30.76
N GLU A 105 -23.96 -5.06 -29.79
CA GLU A 105 -23.13 -3.88 -30.03
C GLU A 105 -21.73 -4.27 -30.55
N PHE A 106 -21.14 -5.30 -29.95
CA PHE A 106 -19.77 -5.72 -30.26
C PHE A 106 -19.67 -6.87 -31.26
N GLN A 107 -20.77 -7.60 -31.47
CA GLN A 107 -20.92 -8.63 -32.49
C GLN A 107 -19.76 -9.65 -32.56
N PRO A 108 -19.44 -10.37 -31.46
CA PRO A 108 -18.50 -11.48 -31.54
C PRO A 108 -19.02 -12.56 -32.48
N SER A 109 -18.15 -13.16 -33.30
CA SER A 109 -18.55 -14.27 -34.14
C SER A 109 -18.96 -15.49 -33.30
N GLU A 110 -19.89 -16.31 -33.83
CA GLU A 110 -20.30 -17.56 -33.18
C GLU A 110 -19.12 -18.48 -32.91
N GLN A 111 -18.18 -18.57 -33.85
CA GLN A 111 -16.96 -19.35 -33.71
C GLN A 111 -16.08 -18.84 -32.55
N LEU A 112 -15.97 -17.52 -32.37
CA LEU A 112 -15.20 -16.92 -31.28
C LEU A 112 -15.82 -17.27 -29.93
N LEU A 113 -17.15 -17.19 -29.80
CA LEU A 113 -17.87 -17.56 -28.60
C LEU A 113 -17.72 -19.05 -28.29
N ALA A 114 -17.88 -19.91 -29.31
CA ALA A 114 -17.73 -21.36 -29.16
C ALA A 114 -16.30 -21.73 -28.70
N ASN A 115 -15.27 -21.10 -29.25
CA ASN A 115 -13.88 -21.32 -28.83
C ASN A 115 -13.61 -20.78 -27.44
N TYR A 116 -14.21 -19.63 -27.10
CA TYR A 116 -14.12 -19.08 -25.74
C TYR A 116 -14.73 -20.02 -24.70
N ASP A 117 -15.90 -20.59 -24.96
CA ASP A 117 -16.59 -21.51 -24.06
C ASP A 117 -15.82 -22.84 -23.91
N LYS A 118 -15.22 -23.34 -25.01
CA LYS A 118 -14.31 -24.49 -25.00
C LYS A 118 -13.01 -24.24 -24.24
N GLY A 119 -12.66 -22.98 -24.01
CA GLY A 119 -11.46 -22.60 -23.26
C GLY A 119 -10.15 -22.72 -24.05
N THR A 120 -10.21 -22.76 -25.40
CA THR A 120 -9.00 -22.87 -26.28
C THR A 120 -8.00 -21.72 -26.10
N HIS A 121 -8.44 -20.61 -25.54
CA HIS A 121 -7.61 -19.46 -25.19
C HIS A 121 -6.83 -19.61 -23.88
N LYS A 122 -7.10 -20.65 -23.07
CA LYS A 122 -6.46 -20.87 -21.77
C LYS A 122 -5.29 -21.85 -21.91
N LYS A 123 -4.15 -21.55 -21.26
CA LYS A 123 -3.02 -22.49 -21.22
C LYS A 123 -3.48 -23.85 -20.66
N GLY A 124 -3.16 -24.91 -21.38
CA GLY A 124 -3.54 -26.29 -21.07
C GLY A 124 -3.52 -27.14 -22.33
N GLU A 125 -4.03 -28.35 -22.25
CA GLU A 125 -4.03 -29.34 -23.36
C GLU A 125 -4.77 -28.83 -24.61
N ASN A 126 -5.80 -28.01 -24.46
CA ASN A 126 -6.60 -27.48 -25.56
C ASN A 126 -6.14 -26.09 -26.03
N PHE A 127 -5.00 -25.59 -25.59
CA PHE A 127 -4.55 -24.26 -25.93
C PHE A 127 -4.27 -24.14 -27.42
N ASN A 128 -4.88 -23.14 -28.05
CA ASN A 128 -4.67 -22.76 -29.43
C ASN A 128 -4.28 -21.29 -29.51
N ILE A 129 -3.09 -20.99 -30.02
CA ILE A 129 -2.56 -19.65 -30.10
C ILE A 129 -3.35 -18.79 -31.09
N GLU A 130 -3.85 -19.35 -32.19
CA GLU A 130 -4.64 -18.60 -33.17
C GLU A 130 -5.98 -18.15 -32.59
N ASP A 131 -6.66 -19.04 -31.83
CA ASP A 131 -7.91 -18.71 -31.16
C ASP A 131 -7.66 -17.63 -30.07
N CYS A 132 -6.54 -17.74 -29.37
CA CYS A 132 -6.12 -16.73 -28.42
C CYS A 132 -5.90 -15.36 -29.10
N HIS A 133 -5.21 -15.34 -30.23
CA HIS A 133 -4.98 -14.12 -30.99
C HIS A 133 -6.27 -13.52 -31.56
N LYS A 134 -7.19 -14.33 -32.06
CA LYS A 134 -8.52 -13.88 -32.53
C LYS A 134 -9.31 -13.23 -31.39
N LEU A 135 -9.25 -13.81 -30.19
CA LEU A 135 -9.88 -13.25 -29.00
C LEU A 135 -9.25 -11.91 -28.58
N ILE A 136 -7.93 -11.81 -28.63
CA ILE A 136 -7.20 -10.56 -28.36
C ILE A 136 -7.62 -9.47 -29.36
N ASP A 137 -7.65 -9.78 -30.64
CA ASP A 137 -8.05 -8.82 -31.68
C ASP A 137 -9.49 -8.36 -31.49
N PHE A 138 -10.39 -9.26 -31.16
CA PHE A 138 -11.76 -8.91 -30.81
C PHE A 138 -11.82 -7.94 -29.61
N PHE A 139 -11.07 -8.23 -28.55
CA PHE A 139 -11.04 -7.34 -27.39
C PHE A 139 -10.43 -5.98 -27.71
N LYS A 140 -9.34 -5.92 -28.48
CA LYS A 140 -8.75 -4.65 -28.93
C LYS A 140 -9.76 -3.79 -29.68
N GLN A 141 -10.46 -4.37 -30.65
CA GLN A 141 -11.49 -3.69 -31.43
C GLN A 141 -12.64 -3.22 -30.56
N SER A 142 -13.10 -4.06 -29.64
CA SER A 142 -14.20 -3.77 -28.73
C SER A 142 -13.84 -2.65 -27.74
N ILE A 143 -12.62 -2.62 -27.21
CA ILE A 143 -12.10 -1.55 -26.35
C ILE A 143 -12.13 -0.21 -27.09
N VAL A 144 -11.68 -0.18 -28.33
CA VAL A 144 -11.66 1.05 -29.14
C VAL A 144 -13.08 1.52 -29.51
N LYS A 145 -14.01 0.60 -29.74
CA LYS A 145 -15.43 0.93 -30.00
C LYS A 145 -16.14 1.45 -28.75
N HIS A 146 -15.77 0.97 -27.55
CA HIS A 146 -16.48 1.30 -26.33
C HIS A 146 -16.40 2.81 -26.00
N PRO A 147 -17.55 3.53 -25.81
CA PRO A 147 -17.60 4.99 -25.71
C PRO A 147 -16.70 5.57 -24.62
N ASP A 148 -16.59 4.88 -23.49
CA ASP A 148 -15.82 5.35 -22.35
C ASP A 148 -14.37 4.90 -22.38
N TRP A 149 -14.12 3.70 -22.91
CA TRP A 149 -12.76 3.14 -22.89
C TRP A 149 -11.87 3.73 -23.97
N ARG A 150 -12.42 4.06 -25.14
CA ARG A 150 -11.68 4.77 -26.21
C ARG A 150 -11.06 6.08 -25.71
N LYS A 151 -11.63 6.72 -24.70
CA LYS A 151 -11.11 7.97 -24.07
C LYS A 151 -9.79 7.77 -23.33
N PHE A 152 -9.38 6.53 -23.07
CA PHE A 152 -8.06 6.23 -22.48
C PHE A 152 -6.93 6.29 -23.50
N GLY A 153 -7.25 6.12 -24.77
CA GLY A 153 -6.25 6.07 -25.82
C GLY A 153 -5.33 4.87 -25.70
N PHE A 154 -5.89 3.68 -25.47
CA PHE A 154 -5.11 2.44 -25.39
C PHE A 154 -4.24 2.25 -26.61
N LYS A 155 -2.99 1.92 -26.39
CA LYS A 155 -2.02 1.54 -27.41
C LYS A 155 -1.64 0.08 -27.16
N PHE A 156 -1.90 -0.78 -28.12
CA PHE A 156 -1.65 -2.21 -27.98
C PHE A 156 -0.44 -2.63 -28.81
N SER A 157 0.32 -3.56 -28.29
CA SER A 157 1.36 -4.28 -29.02
C SER A 157 0.75 -5.09 -30.17
N ALA A 158 1.55 -5.50 -31.15
CA ALA A 158 1.07 -6.38 -32.21
C ALA A 158 0.54 -7.69 -31.64
N THR A 159 -0.57 -8.22 -32.17
CA THR A 159 -1.23 -9.41 -31.61
C THR A 159 -0.31 -10.63 -31.59
N SER A 160 0.54 -10.75 -32.61
CA SER A 160 1.54 -11.83 -32.74
C SER A 160 2.61 -11.84 -31.63
N THR A 161 2.74 -10.76 -30.84
CA THR A 161 3.72 -10.69 -29.74
C THR A 161 3.24 -11.32 -28.45
N TYR A 162 1.94 -11.63 -28.34
CA TYR A 162 1.41 -12.24 -27.13
C TYR A 162 1.46 -13.77 -27.24
N GLU A 163 2.11 -14.38 -26.25
CA GLU A 163 2.15 -15.84 -26.10
C GLU A 163 0.84 -16.39 -25.53
N ASP A 164 0.06 -15.54 -24.84
CA ASP A 164 -1.24 -15.85 -24.25
C ASP A 164 -1.99 -14.58 -23.87
N LEU A 165 -3.20 -14.74 -23.30
CA LEU A 165 -4.02 -13.63 -22.82
C LEU A 165 -3.42 -12.86 -21.65
N SER A 166 -2.54 -13.46 -20.88
CA SER A 166 -2.03 -12.80 -19.65
C SER A 166 -1.18 -11.57 -19.97
N GLY A 167 -0.42 -11.62 -21.06
CA GLY A 167 0.33 -10.46 -21.58
C GLY A 167 -0.59 -9.31 -21.99
N PHE A 168 -1.63 -9.63 -22.73
CA PHE A 168 -2.64 -8.66 -23.16
C PHE A 168 -3.42 -8.07 -21.97
N TYR A 169 -3.92 -8.89 -21.07
CA TYR A 169 -4.61 -8.42 -19.86
C TYR A 169 -3.76 -7.47 -19.03
N ARG A 170 -2.49 -7.80 -18.87
CA ARG A 170 -1.53 -6.95 -18.17
C ARG A 170 -1.37 -5.59 -18.86
N GLU A 171 -1.26 -5.58 -20.18
CA GLU A 171 -1.16 -4.34 -20.95
C GLU A 171 -2.42 -3.46 -20.80
N VAL A 172 -3.61 -4.07 -20.83
CA VAL A 172 -4.88 -3.38 -20.57
C VAL A 172 -4.90 -2.79 -19.16
N GLU A 173 -4.52 -3.57 -18.14
CA GLU A 173 -4.51 -3.12 -16.74
C GLU A 173 -3.50 -1.99 -16.51
N GLN A 174 -2.32 -2.08 -17.10
CA GLN A 174 -1.29 -1.05 -16.97
C GLN A 174 -1.72 0.29 -17.56
N GLN A 175 -2.43 0.26 -18.68
CA GLN A 175 -2.97 1.46 -19.32
C GLN A 175 -4.31 1.89 -18.72
N GLY A 176 -5.02 0.97 -18.08
CA GLY A 176 -6.30 1.18 -17.43
C GLY A 176 -6.22 1.88 -16.06
N TYR A 177 -5.04 2.26 -15.59
CA TYR A 177 -4.86 3.01 -14.36
C TYR A 177 -4.30 4.40 -14.65
N LYS A 178 -4.99 5.41 -14.13
CA LYS A 178 -4.54 6.80 -14.22
C LYS A 178 -5.07 7.62 -13.05
N VAL A 179 -4.22 8.41 -12.47
CA VAL A 179 -4.57 9.42 -11.47
C VAL A 179 -4.14 10.78 -11.99
N THR A 180 -5.05 11.74 -11.96
CA THR A 180 -4.79 13.14 -12.26
C THR A 180 -5.46 14.01 -11.20
N PHE A 181 -5.11 15.28 -11.14
CA PHE A 181 -5.71 16.23 -10.21
C PHE A 181 -6.31 17.40 -10.98
N ASN A 182 -7.55 17.76 -10.66
CA ASN A 182 -8.26 18.89 -11.24
C ASN A 182 -8.67 19.87 -10.13
N PRO A 183 -8.66 21.18 -10.41
CA PRO A 183 -9.07 22.16 -9.41
C PRO A 183 -10.57 22.03 -9.07
N VAL A 184 -10.90 22.28 -7.80
CA VAL A 184 -12.27 22.41 -7.29
C VAL A 184 -12.29 23.51 -6.24
N SER A 185 -13.26 24.43 -6.33
CA SER A 185 -13.38 25.57 -5.43
C SER A 185 -13.51 25.13 -3.96
N VAL A 186 -12.78 25.76 -3.07
CA VAL A 186 -12.88 25.56 -1.61
C VAL A 186 -14.29 25.86 -1.14
N SER A 187 -14.88 26.99 -1.57
CA SER A 187 -16.23 27.40 -1.18
C SER A 187 -17.29 26.38 -1.56
N TYR A 188 -17.14 25.74 -2.72
CA TYR A 188 -18.05 24.68 -3.15
C TYR A 188 -17.94 23.42 -2.26
N VAL A 189 -16.72 23.01 -1.93
CA VAL A 189 -16.48 21.88 -1.01
C VAL A 189 -17.06 22.17 0.36
N GLU A 190 -16.82 23.37 0.90
CA GLU A 190 -17.36 23.81 2.20
C GLU A 190 -18.90 23.86 2.18
N GLN A 191 -19.49 24.33 1.10
CA GLN A 191 -20.94 24.29 0.93
C GLN A 191 -21.48 22.86 1.04
N LEU A 192 -20.88 21.89 0.34
CA LEU A 192 -21.30 20.47 0.40
C LEU A 192 -21.13 19.89 1.81
N VAL A 193 -20.10 20.28 2.55
CA VAL A 193 -19.91 19.86 3.94
C VAL A 193 -20.97 20.48 4.84
N ASN A 194 -21.23 21.78 4.73
CA ASN A 194 -22.24 22.48 5.54
C ASN A 194 -23.65 21.99 5.27
N GLU A 195 -23.95 21.58 4.03
CA GLU A 195 -25.22 20.96 3.65
C GLU A 195 -25.34 19.48 4.08
N GLY A 196 -24.33 18.92 4.73
CA GLY A 196 -24.29 17.51 5.14
C GLY A 196 -24.25 16.50 3.98
N LYS A 197 -23.89 16.95 2.78
CA LYS A 197 -23.78 16.10 1.59
C LYS A 197 -22.42 15.43 1.46
N MET A 198 -21.41 15.93 2.17
CA MET A 198 -20.03 15.47 2.16
C MET A 198 -19.46 15.52 3.57
N TYR A 199 -18.67 14.49 3.92
CA TYR A 199 -17.79 14.52 5.08
C TYR A 199 -16.37 14.73 4.61
N LEU A 200 -15.64 15.67 5.24
CA LEU A 200 -14.27 16.01 4.90
C LEU A 200 -13.36 15.77 6.08
N PHE A 201 -12.36 14.90 5.91
CA PHE A 201 -11.38 14.55 6.93
C PHE A 201 -9.98 14.88 6.43
N GLN A 202 -9.19 15.60 7.21
CA GLN A 202 -7.79 15.74 6.92
C GLN A 202 -7.06 14.41 7.14
N ILE A 203 -6.31 13.97 6.14
CA ILE A 203 -5.42 12.81 6.25
C ILE A 203 -4.17 13.28 6.97
N TYR A 204 -4.01 12.83 8.21
CA TYR A 204 -2.92 13.25 9.08
C TYR A 204 -1.97 12.10 9.37
N ASN A 205 -0.69 12.38 9.25
CA ASN A 205 0.39 11.56 9.79
C ASN A 205 1.30 12.48 10.62
N LYS A 206 1.94 11.92 11.65
CA LYS A 206 2.88 12.69 12.50
C LYS A 206 3.95 13.42 11.68
N ASP A 207 4.37 12.85 10.54
CA ASP A 207 5.40 13.43 9.68
C ASP A 207 4.90 14.61 8.85
N PHE A 208 3.60 14.87 8.81
CA PHE A 208 3.02 16.08 8.22
C PHE A 208 2.97 17.27 9.19
N SER A 209 3.32 17.03 10.46
CA SER A 209 3.44 18.09 11.44
C SER A 209 4.67 18.95 11.13
N VAL A 210 4.54 20.27 11.26
CA VAL A 210 5.66 21.23 11.16
C VAL A 210 6.73 20.97 12.23
N PHE A 211 6.38 20.25 13.29
CA PHE A 211 7.29 19.87 14.38
C PHE A 211 7.95 18.52 14.16
N SER A 212 7.62 17.83 13.06
CA SER A 212 8.24 16.55 12.74
C SER A 212 9.70 16.77 12.35
N LYS A 213 10.59 16.05 12.99
CA LYS A 213 12.02 16.03 12.72
C LYS A 213 12.47 14.64 12.35
N GLY A 214 13.46 14.56 11.47
CA GLY A 214 14.08 13.32 11.06
C GLY A 214 13.44 12.69 9.83
N THR A 215 13.77 11.43 9.58
CA THR A 215 13.33 10.69 8.39
C THR A 215 11.84 10.35 8.48
N PRO A 216 11.06 10.61 7.43
CA PRO A 216 9.66 10.23 7.38
C PRO A 216 9.49 8.72 7.56
N ASN A 217 8.39 8.31 8.18
CA ASN A 217 8.06 6.88 8.28
C ASN A 217 7.66 6.28 6.91
N LEU A 218 7.71 4.97 6.81
CA LEU A 218 7.47 4.24 5.56
C LEU A 218 6.09 4.54 4.96
N HIS A 219 5.06 4.68 5.80
CA HIS A 219 3.71 5.02 5.31
C HIS A 219 3.66 6.40 4.67
N THR A 220 4.38 7.37 5.24
CA THR A 220 4.51 8.71 4.66
C THR A 220 5.26 8.68 3.33
N LEU A 221 6.32 7.89 3.25
CA LEU A 221 7.10 7.73 2.02
C LEU A 221 6.24 7.14 0.90
N TYR A 222 5.51 6.07 1.17
CA TYR A 222 4.60 5.48 0.18
C TYR A 222 3.47 6.42 -0.22
N TRP A 223 2.90 7.15 0.73
CA TRP A 223 1.85 8.13 0.43
C TRP A 223 2.35 9.24 -0.50
N LYS A 224 3.53 9.79 -0.21
CA LYS A 224 4.14 10.81 -1.06
C LYS A 224 4.53 10.25 -2.43
N ALA A 225 5.06 9.02 -2.47
CA ALA A 225 5.43 8.36 -3.71
C ALA A 225 4.23 8.13 -4.64
N LEU A 226 3.06 7.74 -4.09
CA LEU A 226 1.83 7.53 -4.87
C LEU A 226 1.46 8.73 -5.74
N PHE A 227 1.65 9.93 -5.22
CA PHE A 227 1.20 11.18 -5.86
C PHE A 227 2.34 12.06 -6.35
N SER A 228 3.57 11.54 -6.39
CA SER A 228 4.70 12.23 -7.01
C SER A 228 4.52 12.31 -8.52
N GLU A 229 5.01 13.37 -9.14
CA GLU A 229 4.96 13.56 -10.61
C GLU A 229 5.60 12.39 -11.35
N ALA A 230 6.73 11.89 -10.86
CA ALA A 230 7.40 10.74 -11.42
C ALA A 230 6.50 9.48 -11.44
N ASN A 231 5.79 9.21 -10.34
CA ASN A 231 4.88 8.09 -10.26
C ASN A 231 3.60 8.31 -11.09
N LEU A 232 3.09 9.53 -11.17
CA LEU A 232 1.92 9.84 -11.99
C LEU A 232 2.23 9.72 -13.49
N ALA A 233 3.46 10.03 -13.90
CA ALA A 233 3.92 9.87 -15.29
C ALA A 233 4.22 8.40 -15.63
N ASN A 234 4.85 7.67 -14.72
CA ASN A 234 5.21 6.25 -14.90
C ASN A 234 4.91 5.46 -13.62
N VAL A 235 3.75 4.83 -13.58
CA VAL A 235 3.20 4.21 -12.37
C VAL A 235 4.03 3.01 -11.91
N VAL A 236 4.64 3.15 -10.75
CA VAL A 236 5.28 2.07 -9.99
C VAL A 236 4.41 1.69 -8.79
N TYR A 237 3.86 2.69 -8.12
CA TYR A 237 2.94 2.52 -6.99
C TYR A 237 1.52 2.85 -7.44
N LYS A 238 0.64 1.85 -7.38
CA LYS A 238 -0.77 2.00 -7.74
C LYS A 238 -1.63 2.09 -6.48
N LEU A 239 -2.49 3.11 -6.43
CA LEU A 239 -3.57 3.18 -5.46
C LEU A 239 -4.67 2.20 -5.88
N ASN A 240 -5.05 1.29 -4.99
CA ASN A 240 -6.17 0.38 -5.28
C ASN A 240 -7.51 1.08 -5.11
N GLY A 241 -8.58 0.50 -5.69
CA GLY A 241 -9.90 1.14 -5.75
C GLY A 241 -10.63 1.22 -4.42
N GLU A 242 -10.24 0.41 -3.45
CA GLU A 242 -10.90 0.28 -2.15
C GLU A 242 -10.14 1.00 -1.04
N ALA A 243 -10.88 1.41 -0.02
CA ALA A 243 -10.33 1.96 1.21
C ALA A 243 -11.22 1.60 2.41
N GLU A 244 -10.72 1.78 3.60
CA GLU A 244 -11.46 1.57 4.84
C GLU A 244 -11.25 2.74 5.79
N VAL A 245 -12.33 3.17 6.44
CA VAL A 245 -12.26 4.05 7.61
C VAL A 245 -12.82 3.30 8.80
N PHE A 246 -12.13 3.33 9.92
CA PHE A 246 -12.58 2.74 11.16
C PHE A 246 -12.20 3.59 12.36
N TYR A 247 -13.03 3.47 13.38
CA TYR A 247 -12.83 4.15 14.63
C TYR A 247 -11.98 3.29 15.57
N ARG A 248 -10.90 3.85 16.07
CA ARG A 248 -10.06 3.21 17.06
C ARG A 248 -10.28 3.87 18.42
N LYS A 249 -10.89 3.13 19.33
CA LYS A 249 -11.05 3.55 20.73
C LYS A 249 -9.67 3.71 21.40
N LYS A 250 -9.58 4.61 22.34
CA LYS A 250 -8.46 4.68 23.27
C LYS A 250 -8.29 3.34 24.00
N SER A 251 -7.06 2.86 24.09
CA SER A 251 -6.75 1.60 24.79
C SER A 251 -6.21 1.81 26.19
N ILE A 252 -5.86 3.06 26.53
CA ILE A 252 -5.34 3.45 27.82
C ILE A 252 -6.37 4.38 28.47
N THR A 253 -6.90 3.96 29.61
CA THR A 253 -7.90 4.71 30.39
C THR A 253 -7.27 5.62 31.44
N VAL A 254 -5.95 5.50 31.65
CA VAL A 254 -5.22 6.29 32.66
C VAL A 254 -4.90 7.67 32.11
N SER A 255 -5.13 8.69 32.92
CA SER A 255 -4.70 10.06 32.63
C SER A 255 -3.18 10.14 32.60
N HIS A 256 -2.62 10.50 31.48
CA HIS A 256 -1.17 10.73 31.36
C HIS A 256 -0.81 12.16 31.73
N PRO A 257 0.38 12.37 32.35
CA PRO A 257 0.85 13.72 32.62
C PRO A 257 0.94 14.52 31.34
N THR A 258 0.35 15.68 31.36
CA THR A 258 0.44 16.66 30.29
C THR A 258 1.52 17.66 30.64
N HIS A 259 2.48 17.86 29.73
CA HIS A 259 3.43 18.97 29.83
C HIS A 259 2.85 20.16 29.07
N PRO A 260 2.55 21.28 29.74
CA PRO A 260 1.87 22.41 29.13
C PRO A 260 2.64 23.02 27.96
N ALA A 261 1.91 23.61 27.02
CA ALA A 261 2.47 24.39 25.93
C ALA A 261 3.39 25.52 26.45
N ASN A 262 4.39 25.86 25.67
CA ASN A 262 5.34 26.95 25.94
C ASN A 262 6.16 26.79 27.25
N GLN A 263 6.23 25.59 27.80
CA GLN A 263 7.16 25.29 28.89
C GLN A 263 8.38 24.52 28.33
N PRO A 264 9.60 24.82 28.81
CA PRO A 264 10.81 24.11 28.37
C PRO A 264 10.79 22.63 28.73
N VAL A 265 11.12 21.78 27.77
CA VAL A 265 11.35 20.33 27.98
C VAL A 265 12.84 20.08 27.89
N ARG A 266 13.42 19.55 28.96
CA ARG A 266 14.85 19.18 28.98
C ARG A 266 15.10 18.00 28.03
N ASN A 267 16.08 18.18 27.16
CA ASN A 267 16.61 17.10 26.36
C ASN A 267 17.50 16.21 27.21
N LYS A 268 17.12 14.95 27.37
CA LYS A 268 17.89 13.96 28.14
C LYS A 268 19.14 13.49 27.39
N ASN A 269 19.18 13.61 26.07
CA ASN A 269 20.35 13.25 25.29
C ASN A 269 21.47 14.26 25.53
N LYS A 270 22.50 13.84 26.28
CA LYS A 270 23.66 14.67 26.64
C LYS A 270 24.49 15.14 25.43
N GLN A 271 24.36 14.46 24.29
CA GLN A 271 25.04 14.80 23.03
C GLN A 271 24.28 15.83 22.20
N ASN A 272 23.05 16.16 22.57
CA ASN A 272 22.26 17.14 21.86
C ASN A 272 22.75 18.56 22.23
N SER A 273 23.11 19.35 21.23
CA SER A 273 23.52 20.76 21.42
C SER A 273 22.40 21.61 22.03
N LYS A 274 21.14 21.28 21.75
CA LYS A 274 19.98 21.89 22.41
C LYS A 274 19.66 21.16 23.70
N LYS A 275 19.95 21.77 24.84
CA LYS A 275 19.62 21.23 26.15
C LYS A 275 18.11 21.27 26.47
N GLU A 276 17.37 22.17 25.83
CA GLU A 276 15.93 22.35 26.05
C GLU A 276 15.21 22.55 24.71
N SER A 277 13.96 22.10 24.64
CA SER A 277 13.05 22.28 23.50
C SER A 277 11.77 22.93 23.98
N LEU A 278 11.25 23.88 23.21
CA LEU A 278 9.99 24.55 23.48
C LEU A 278 8.95 24.08 22.46
N PHE A 279 7.75 23.76 22.92
CA PHE A 279 6.63 23.36 22.07
C PHE A 279 5.47 24.31 22.30
N THR A 280 4.83 24.74 21.21
CA THR A 280 3.67 25.66 21.24
C THR A 280 2.35 24.95 21.54
N TYR A 281 2.39 23.68 21.89
CA TYR A 281 1.24 22.82 22.19
C TYR A 281 1.55 21.89 23.35
N ASP A 282 0.50 21.41 24.00
CA ASP A 282 0.63 20.47 25.10
C ASP A 282 1.22 19.14 24.66
N LEU A 283 2.26 18.67 25.35
CA LEU A 283 2.80 17.34 25.13
C LEU A 283 2.07 16.35 26.04
N ILE A 284 1.32 15.45 25.43
CA ILE A 284 0.64 14.37 26.13
C ILE A 284 1.41 13.09 25.85
N LYS A 285 1.88 12.46 26.94
CA LYS A 285 2.58 11.19 26.86
C LYS A 285 1.64 10.12 26.30
N ASP A 286 2.17 9.27 25.38
CA ASP A 286 1.42 8.18 24.77
C ASP A 286 0.08 8.60 24.09
N ARG A 287 0.00 9.85 23.63
CA ARG A 287 -1.21 10.40 22.99
C ARG A 287 -1.83 9.46 21.96
N ARG A 288 -1.02 8.65 21.30
CA ARG A 288 -1.48 7.66 20.33
C ARG A 288 -2.51 6.69 20.89
N TYR A 289 -2.41 6.35 22.18
CA TYR A 289 -3.24 5.35 22.86
C TYR A 289 -4.28 5.97 23.79
N THR A 290 -4.17 7.25 24.08
CA THR A 290 -5.04 7.97 25.03
C THR A 290 -6.23 8.65 24.40
N VAL A 291 -6.26 8.75 23.09
CA VAL A 291 -7.35 9.41 22.36
C VAL A 291 -7.98 8.49 21.32
N ASP A 292 -9.26 8.67 21.18
CA ASP A 292 -10.02 8.03 20.10
C ASP A 292 -9.62 8.62 18.76
N LYS A 293 -9.52 7.80 17.72
CA LYS A 293 -9.11 8.24 16.39
C LYS A 293 -9.86 7.54 15.29
N PHE A 294 -10.19 8.26 14.25
CA PHE A 294 -10.47 7.65 12.96
C PHE A 294 -9.16 7.26 12.27
N MET A 295 -9.14 6.06 11.74
CA MET A 295 -8.03 5.49 10.99
C MET A 295 -8.47 5.30 9.54
N PHE A 296 -7.61 5.70 8.61
CA PHE A 296 -7.82 5.51 7.19
C PHE A 296 -6.82 4.50 6.67
N HIS A 297 -7.31 3.43 6.06
CA HIS A 297 -6.51 2.42 5.40
C HIS A 297 -6.79 2.43 3.91
N VAL A 298 -5.75 2.38 3.14
CA VAL A 298 -5.82 2.24 1.70
C VAL A 298 -4.79 1.22 1.22
N PRO A 299 -5.18 0.21 0.44
CA PRO A 299 -4.24 -0.73 -0.14
C PRO A 299 -3.53 -0.10 -1.34
N ILE A 300 -2.24 -0.39 -1.45
CA ILE A 300 -1.42 0.01 -2.59
C ILE A 300 -0.76 -1.22 -3.21
N THR A 301 -0.58 -1.20 -4.52
CA THR A 301 0.21 -2.19 -5.23
C THR A 301 1.58 -1.59 -5.54
N MET A 302 2.62 -2.23 -5.07
CA MET A 302 4.01 -1.87 -5.39
C MET A 302 4.45 -2.57 -6.67
N ASN A 303 5.37 -1.95 -7.41
CA ASN A 303 5.89 -2.50 -8.66
C ASN A 303 4.79 -2.87 -9.67
N PHE A 304 3.81 -2.00 -9.84
CA PHE A 304 2.60 -2.24 -10.64
C PHE A 304 2.90 -2.69 -12.07
N LYS A 305 3.94 -2.14 -12.68
CA LYS A 305 4.37 -2.50 -14.05
C LYS A 305 5.39 -3.63 -14.10
N SER A 306 5.83 -4.13 -12.96
CA SER A 306 6.74 -5.27 -12.94
C SER A 306 6.08 -6.46 -13.63
N THR A 307 6.78 -7.05 -14.56
CA THR A 307 6.30 -8.23 -15.26
C THR A 307 6.14 -9.44 -14.35
N GLY A 308 6.66 -9.38 -13.12
CA GLY A 308 6.68 -10.49 -12.18
C GLY A 308 7.16 -11.77 -12.89
N ALA A 309 8.26 -12.33 -12.52
CA ALA A 309 8.63 -13.62 -13.09
C ALA A 309 7.67 -14.68 -12.53
N SER A 310 6.71 -15.13 -13.32
CA SER A 310 5.81 -16.24 -12.95
C SER A 310 6.60 -17.52 -12.56
N ASN A 311 7.83 -17.62 -13.05
CA ASN A 311 8.76 -18.72 -12.81
C ASN A 311 10.09 -18.24 -12.22
N ILE A 312 10.06 -17.32 -11.25
CA ILE A 312 11.28 -16.77 -10.65
C ILE A 312 12.23 -17.86 -10.14
N ASN A 313 11.69 -18.93 -9.57
CA ASN A 313 12.49 -20.07 -9.09
C ASN A 313 13.21 -20.79 -10.23
N LEU A 314 12.60 -20.87 -11.42
CA LEU A 314 13.25 -21.44 -12.59
C LEU A 314 14.38 -20.54 -13.07
N ALA A 315 14.12 -19.23 -13.22
CA ALA A 315 15.13 -18.26 -13.62
C ALA A 315 16.32 -18.21 -12.63
N VAL A 316 16.05 -18.28 -11.32
CA VAL A 316 17.09 -18.37 -10.29
C VAL A 316 17.89 -19.68 -10.44
N ARG A 317 17.24 -20.79 -10.68
CA ARG A 317 17.91 -22.09 -10.89
C ARG A 317 18.81 -22.05 -12.11
N GLU A 318 18.30 -21.54 -13.22
CA GLU A 318 19.09 -21.42 -14.46
C GLU A 318 20.30 -20.49 -14.26
N TYR A 319 20.11 -19.37 -13.57
CA TYR A 319 21.22 -18.47 -13.21
C TYR A 319 22.27 -19.18 -12.34
N LEU A 320 21.83 -19.88 -11.28
CA LEU A 320 22.74 -20.62 -10.39
C LEU A 320 23.49 -21.76 -11.11
N GLN A 321 22.91 -22.33 -12.15
CA GLN A 321 23.59 -23.37 -12.97
C GLN A 321 24.78 -22.80 -13.78
N THR A 322 24.71 -21.52 -14.14
CA THR A 322 25.73 -20.88 -14.99
C THR A 322 26.68 -19.97 -14.20
N ALA A 323 26.32 -19.56 -13.00
CA ALA A 323 27.09 -18.62 -12.19
C ALA A 323 28.08 -19.37 -11.29
N ASP A 324 29.33 -19.48 -11.72
CA ASP A 324 30.39 -20.23 -10.99
C ASP A 324 30.68 -19.64 -9.59
N ASN A 325 30.58 -18.35 -9.44
CA ASN A 325 30.87 -17.63 -8.19
C ASN A 325 29.62 -17.28 -7.36
N ALA A 326 28.50 -17.91 -7.66
CA ALA A 326 27.27 -17.65 -6.89
C ALA A 326 27.36 -18.24 -5.49
N HIS A 327 27.04 -17.42 -4.50
CA HIS A 327 26.85 -17.85 -3.12
C HIS A 327 25.37 -17.75 -2.74
N VAL A 328 24.91 -18.69 -1.94
CA VAL A 328 23.55 -18.72 -1.42
C VAL A 328 23.60 -18.45 0.07
N ILE A 329 22.86 -17.45 0.51
CA ILE A 329 22.72 -17.11 1.93
C ILE A 329 21.40 -17.69 2.43
N GLY A 330 21.49 -18.71 3.28
CA GLY A 330 20.36 -19.24 4.04
C GLY A 330 20.19 -18.44 5.33
N ILE A 331 18.99 -17.99 5.60
CA ILE A 331 18.66 -17.22 6.81
C ILE A 331 17.55 -17.95 7.56
N ASP A 332 17.83 -18.36 8.78
CA ASP A 332 16.84 -18.89 9.71
C ASP A 332 16.55 -17.90 10.83
N ARG A 333 15.29 -17.73 11.14
CA ARG A 333 14.80 -16.89 12.23
C ARG A 333 14.11 -17.73 13.27
N GLY A 334 14.69 -17.79 14.45
CA GLY A 334 14.18 -18.58 15.55
C GLY A 334 14.01 -17.82 16.85
N GLU A 335 13.50 -18.50 17.88
CA GLU A 335 13.41 -17.97 19.23
C GLU A 335 14.79 -17.92 19.91
N ARG A 336 15.65 -18.88 19.59
CA ARG A 336 16.99 -19.01 20.18
C ARG A 336 17.99 -18.05 19.55
N HIS A 337 17.85 -17.79 18.25
CA HIS A 337 18.69 -16.85 17.51
C HIS A 337 17.81 -15.80 16.84
N LEU A 338 18.21 -14.52 16.89
CA LEU A 338 17.56 -13.47 16.12
C LEU A 338 17.54 -13.85 14.65
N LEU A 339 18.72 -14.17 14.14
CA LEU A 339 18.95 -14.74 12.82
C LEU A 339 20.15 -15.67 12.91
N TYR A 340 20.06 -16.79 12.23
CA TYR A 340 21.21 -17.67 11.97
C TYR A 340 21.47 -17.68 10.47
N LEU A 341 22.71 -17.41 10.10
CA LEU A 341 23.11 -17.35 8.70
C LEU A 341 24.01 -18.51 8.35
N VAL A 342 23.81 -19.01 7.14
CA VAL A 342 24.69 -19.98 6.50
C VAL A 342 24.96 -19.50 5.08
N VAL A 343 26.22 -19.34 4.73
CA VAL A 343 26.67 -19.00 3.38
C VAL A 343 27.20 -20.28 2.73
N THR A 344 26.61 -20.66 1.61
CA THR A 344 27.06 -21.84 0.84
C THR A 344 27.47 -21.43 -0.57
N ASP A 345 28.33 -22.21 -1.19
CA ASP A 345 28.49 -22.15 -2.63
C ASP A 345 27.32 -22.82 -3.36
N ARG A 346 27.32 -22.79 -4.69
CA ARG A 346 26.27 -23.41 -5.52
C ARG A 346 26.16 -24.93 -5.36
N TYR A 347 27.17 -25.57 -4.83
CA TYR A 347 27.21 -27.03 -4.58
C TYR A 347 26.72 -27.41 -3.19
N GLY A 348 26.36 -26.42 -2.36
CA GLY A 348 25.90 -26.63 -1.00
C GLY A 348 27.03 -26.73 0.04
N THR A 349 28.29 -26.47 -0.36
CA THR A 349 29.41 -26.47 0.57
C THR A 349 29.32 -25.21 1.45
N ILE A 350 29.28 -25.43 2.76
CA ILE A 350 29.22 -24.30 3.72
C ILE A 350 30.55 -23.57 3.71
N LYS A 351 30.52 -22.29 3.41
CA LYS A 351 31.67 -21.38 3.44
C LYS A 351 31.75 -20.66 4.77
N GLU A 352 30.63 -20.24 5.30
CA GLU A 352 30.53 -19.50 6.54
C GLU A 352 29.20 -19.77 7.23
N GLN A 353 29.20 -19.78 8.55
CA GLN A 353 27.97 -19.86 9.35
C GLN A 353 28.15 -19.11 10.68
N PHE A 354 27.14 -18.34 11.06
CA PHE A 354 27.18 -17.58 12.32
C PHE A 354 25.81 -17.16 12.81
N SER A 355 25.74 -16.86 14.10
CA SER A 355 24.56 -16.28 14.72
C SER A 355 24.71 -14.77 14.78
N LEU A 356 23.61 -14.06 14.51
CA LEU A 356 23.53 -12.61 14.71
C LEU A 356 22.93 -12.23 16.08
N ASN A 357 23.00 -13.10 17.05
CA ASN A 357 22.71 -12.75 18.44
C ASN A 357 23.78 -11.82 19.03
N GLU A 358 24.96 -11.89 18.49
CA GLU A 358 26.10 -11.08 18.90
C GLU A 358 26.72 -10.40 17.69
N ILE A 359 26.91 -9.08 17.80
CA ILE A 359 27.53 -8.27 16.76
C ILE A 359 28.74 -7.58 17.37
N ILE A 360 29.89 -7.78 16.73
CA ILE A 360 31.15 -7.14 17.10
C ILE A 360 31.48 -6.11 16.01
N ASN A 361 31.58 -4.86 16.40
CA ASN A 361 31.96 -3.74 15.52
C ASN A 361 33.22 -3.08 16.03
N THR A 362 34.13 -2.71 15.15
CA THR A 362 35.33 -1.94 15.46
C THR A 362 35.18 -0.52 14.89
N TYR A 363 35.34 0.48 15.74
CA TYR A 363 35.33 1.87 15.33
C TYR A 363 36.42 2.64 16.08
N LYS A 364 37.32 3.32 15.36
CA LYS A 364 38.45 4.09 15.94
C LYS A 364 39.22 3.30 16.99
N GLU A 365 39.70 2.12 16.64
CA GLU A 365 40.49 1.21 17.50
C GLU A 365 39.72 0.60 18.70
N ASN A 366 38.48 0.99 18.91
CA ASN A 366 37.62 0.41 19.95
C ASN A 366 36.73 -0.68 19.36
N THR A 367 36.63 -1.79 20.07
CA THR A 367 35.71 -2.89 19.72
C THR A 367 34.47 -2.80 20.58
N TYR A 368 33.32 -2.80 19.92
CA TYR A 368 31.99 -2.75 20.56
C TYR A 368 31.29 -4.08 20.31
N GLN A 369 30.91 -4.72 21.39
CA GLN A 369 30.17 -5.98 21.38
C GLN A 369 28.73 -5.72 21.82
N THR A 370 27.78 -6.18 21.02
CA THR A 370 26.35 -6.03 21.32
C THR A 370 25.68 -7.39 21.28
N ASN A 371 25.09 -7.81 22.39
CA ASN A 371 24.33 -9.05 22.50
C ASN A 371 22.85 -8.78 22.46
N TYR A 372 22.12 -9.50 21.58
CA TYR A 372 20.69 -9.31 21.38
C TYR A 372 19.83 -9.74 22.60
N HIS A 373 20.21 -10.83 23.27
CA HIS A 373 19.50 -11.30 24.46
C HIS A 373 19.66 -10.34 25.63
N ASP A 374 20.86 -9.83 25.85
CA ASP A 374 21.11 -8.83 26.90
C ASP A 374 20.29 -7.56 26.67
N LEU A 375 20.15 -7.15 25.40
CA LEU A 375 19.31 -6.03 25.04
C LEU A 375 17.82 -6.30 25.30
N LEU A 376 17.34 -7.51 25.03
CA LEU A 376 15.96 -7.90 25.30
C LEU A 376 15.69 -7.96 26.81
N ASP A 377 16.59 -8.55 27.58
CA ASP A 377 16.47 -8.69 29.03
C ASP A 377 16.50 -7.32 29.70
N SER A 378 17.42 -6.46 29.31
CA SER A 378 17.46 -5.07 29.78
C SER A 378 16.16 -4.34 29.49
N ARG A 379 15.58 -4.54 28.32
CA ARG A 379 14.32 -3.94 27.93
C ARG A 379 13.13 -4.48 28.70
N GLU A 380 13.10 -5.77 28.96
CA GLU A 380 12.01 -6.35 29.74
C GLU A 380 12.08 -5.84 31.20
N LYS A 381 13.28 -5.72 31.73
CA LYS A 381 13.51 -5.10 33.05
C LYS A 381 13.04 -3.65 33.09
N GLU A 382 13.47 -2.83 32.14
CA GLU A 382 13.03 -1.43 31.99
C GLU A 382 11.51 -1.30 31.83
N ARG A 383 10.87 -2.20 31.06
CA ARG A 383 9.41 -2.24 30.91
C ARG A 383 8.72 -2.54 32.24
N ARG A 384 9.24 -3.48 33.01
CA ARG A 384 8.69 -3.87 34.28
C ARG A 384 8.80 -2.73 35.31
N GLU A 385 9.95 -2.07 35.35
CA GLU A 385 10.20 -0.90 36.19
C GLU A 385 9.32 0.30 35.75
N ALA A 386 9.22 0.56 34.47
CA ALA A 386 8.38 1.63 33.93
C ALA A 386 6.89 1.40 34.20
N ARG A 387 6.42 0.16 34.18
CA ARG A 387 5.02 -0.18 34.55
C ARG A 387 4.76 0.09 36.02
N GLN A 388 5.73 -0.16 36.90
CA GLN A 388 5.60 0.07 38.32
C GLN A 388 5.70 1.56 38.70
N SER A 389 6.59 2.30 38.02
CA SER A 389 6.87 3.71 38.33
C SER A 389 6.21 4.72 37.44
N TRP A 390 5.44 4.29 36.42
CA TRP A 390 4.82 5.16 35.39
C TRP A 390 5.82 6.03 34.64
N GLN A 391 7.09 5.63 34.62
CA GLN A 391 8.11 6.31 33.84
C GLN A 391 8.05 5.96 32.35
N THR A 392 8.52 6.85 31.49
CA THR A 392 8.66 6.56 30.07
C THR A 392 9.82 5.64 29.82
N ILE A 393 9.57 4.63 29.01
CA ILE A 393 10.63 3.88 28.36
C ILE A 393 11.10 4.72 27.17
N GLU A 394 12.25 5.36 27.30
CA GLU A 394 12.87 6.11 26.20
C GLU A 394 13.67 5.13 25.32
N ASN A 395 13.69 5.42 24.01
CA ASN A 395 14.59 4.81 23.00
C ASN A 395 14.36 3.35 22.59
N ILE A 396 13.20 2.73 22.85
CA ILE A 396 12.91 1.37 22.34
C ILE A 396 12.99 1.30 20.82
N LYS A 397 12.54 2.36 20.14
CA LYS A 397 12.53 2.42 18.68
C LYS A 397 13.93 2.58 18.11
N GLU A 398 14.70 3.49 18.68
CA GLU A 398 16.07 3.77 18.25
C GLU A 398 16.99 2.56 18.45
N LEU A 399 16.82 1.82 19.54
CA LEU A 399 17.58 0.61 19.79
C LEU A 399 17.27 -0.48 18.77
N LYS A 400 15.99 -0.73 18.49
CA LYS A 400 15.60 -1.71 17.46
C LYS A 400 16.09 -1.32 16.07
N GLU A 401 15.96 -0.06 15.70
CA GLU A 401 16.41 0.45 14.42
C GLU A 401 17.93 0.38 14.32
N GLY A 402 18.64 0.75 15.37
CA GLY A 402 20.10 0.68 15.42
C GLY A 402 20.62 -0.75 15.34
N TYR A 403 20.04 -1.68 16.08
CA TYR A 403 20.44 -3.08 16.04
C TYR A 403 20.13 -3.73 14.69
N LEU A 404 18.93 -3.53 14.15
CA LEU A 404 18.55 -4.03 12.84
C LEU A 404 19.41 -3.45 11.71
N SER A 405 19.81 -2.18 11.83
CA SER A 405 20.75 -1.58 10.88
C SER A 405 22.10 -2.28 10.90
N GLN A 406 22.63 -2.61 12.08
CA GLN A 406 23.87 -3.37 12.23
C GLN A 406 23.74 -4.79 11.65
N VAL A 407 22.60 -5.45 11.88
CA VAL A 407 22.30 -6.77 11.31
C VAL A 407 22.31 -6.73 9.79
N VAL A 408 21.59 -5.77 9.19
CA VAL A 408 21.55 -5.61 7.74
C VAL A 408 22.94 -5.35 7.16
N HIS A 409 23.71 -4.48 7.81
CA HIS A 409 25.07 -4.16 7.37
C HIS A 409 26.04 -5.35 7.45
N LYS A 410 25.81 -6.25 8.42
CA LYS A 410 26.63 -7.47 8.57
C LYS A 410 26.26 -8.54 7.54
N ILE A 411 25.02 -8.55 7.03
CA ILE A 411 24.56 -9.47 5.99
C ILE A 411 25.01 -9.00 4.59
N ALA A 412 24.99 -7.68 4.35
CA ALA A 412 25.43 -7.08 3.09
C ALA A 412 26.96 -7.13 2.93
#